data_16b22387175080a804ad589f1c9a15db
#
_entry.id   16b22387175080a804ad589f1c9a15db
#
_cell.length_a   1.000
_cell.length_b   1.000
_cell.length_c   1.000
_cell.angle_alpha   90.00
_cell.angle_beta   90.00
_cell.angle_gamma   90.00
#
_symmetry.space_group_name_H-M   'P 1'
#
loop_
_entity.id
_entity.type
_entity.pdbx_description
1 polymer ?
#
loop_
_entity_poly.entity_id
_entity_poly.type
_entity_poly.pdbx_seq_one_letter_code
_entity_poly.pdbx_strand_id
1 'polypeptide(L)'
;MGVDAHAHGFGQRYDLPVPLSLYLTGAAAVVAVSFLIMAIFFRRVHAVADYPRVDLLRSPPGRALTHPIIRVVLRAVAVALLILVVAAGFFGNPAPVKNIAPIMVWAIWWVGMAYVCALLGNLWALVNPLDAVFAWAEQIYARLHHGTALARGLRYSPALGAWPAVVLFFGFAWAELIWDQSDRPAYLASATLAYCAITWTGMLLYGRRT
;
A
#
# COMPACT_ATOMS: atom_id res chain seq x y z
N MET A 1 16.71 29.00 18.50
CA MET A 1 15.54 28.14 18.66
C MET A 1 15.76 26.95 17.75
N GLY A 2 16.18 25.80 18.35
CA GLY A 2 16.37 24.57 17.59
C GLY A 2 14.99 23.97 17.26
N VAL A 3 14.75 23.74 16.00
CA VAL A 3 13.58 22.97 15.58
C VAL A 3 13.90 21.52 15.91
N ASP A 4 13.24 20.95 16.92
CA ASP A 4 13.37 19.55 17.26
C ASP A 4 12.80 18.70 16.12
N ALA A 5 13.70 18.09 15.34
CA ALA A 5 13.31 17.11 14.33
C ALA A 5 12.91 15.81 15.04
N HIS A 6 11.61 15.55 15.13
CA HIS A 6 11.10 14.28 15.62
C HIS A 6 11.20 13.22 14.53
N ALA A 7 11.87 12.11 14.82
CA ALA A 7 11.86 10.94 13.94
C ALA A 7 10.45 10.32 13.97
N HIS A 8 9.76 10.37 12.83
CA HIS A 8 8.40 9.88 12.68
C HIS A 8 8.36 8.36 12.75
N GLY A 9 7.51 7.85 13.61
CA GLY A 9 7.19 6.42 13.72
C GLY A 9 7.10 5.90 15.15
N PHE A 10 7.97 6.30 16.06
CA PHE A 10 7.99 5.76 17.44
C PHE A 10 8.26 6.80 18.54
N GLY A 11 8.18 8.08 18.26
CA GLY A 11 8.20 9.16 19.25
C GLY A 11 9.50 9.29 20.06
N GLN A 12 10.57 8.61 19.68
CA GLN A 12 11.87 8.75 20.34
C GLN A 12 12.87 9.47 19.44
N ARG A 13 13.48 10.51 20.00
CA ARG A 13 14.61 11.19 19.38
C ARG A 13 15.80 10.23 19.35
N TYR A 14 16.15 9.75 18.15
CA TYR A 14 17.42 9.06 17.94
C TYR A 14 18.50 10.12 17.69
N ASP A 15 19.34 10.37 18.68
CA ASP A 15 20.58 11.10 18.45
C ASP A 15 21.52 10.18 17.68
N LEU A 16 21.69 10.49 16.39
CA LEU A 16 22.60 9.74 15.54
C LEU A 16 24.03 9.87 16.09
N PRO A 17 24.75 8.78 16.31
CA PRO A 17 26.12 8.81 16.84
C PRO A 17 27.15 9.38 15.87
N VAL A 18 26.71 9.78 14.66
CA VAL A 18 27.55 10.35 13.61
C VAL A 18 26.96 11.68 13.11
N PRO A 19 27.78 12.63 12.65
CA PRO A 19 27.30 13.87 12.07
C PRO A 19 26.35 13.63 10.89
N LEU A 20 25.30 14.42 10.79
CA LEU A 20 24.26 14.30 9.73
C LEU A 20 24.88 14.27 8.32
N SER A 21 25.95 15.04 8.08
CA SER A 21 26.65 15.05 6.80
C SER A 21 27.23 13.68 6.41
N LEU A 22 27.79 12.95 7.36
CA LEU A 22 28.31 11.59 7.11
C LEU A 22 27.17 10.60 6.87
N TYR A 23 26.06 10.76 7.59
CA TYR A 23 24.88 9.94 7.35
C TYR A 23 24.31 10.15 5.95
N LEU A 24 24.14 11.41 5.53
CA LEU A 24 23.62 11.76 4.20
C LEU A 24 24.56 11.31 3.07
N THR A 25 25.86 11.53 3.23
CA THR A 25 26.84 11.10 2.21
C THR A 25 26.95 9.58 2.15
N GLY A 26 26.89 8.88 3.28
CA GLY A 26 26.86 7.43 3.33
C GLY A 26 25.60 6.85 2.65
N ALA A 27 24.43 7.39 2.97
CA ALA A 27 23.18 6.99 2.33
C ALA A 27 23.19 7.24 0.81
N ALA A 28 23.63 8.44 0.38
CA ALA A 28 23.77 8.76 -1.04
C ALA A 28 24.76 7.84 -1.76
N ALA A 29 25.90 7.51 -1.12
CA ALA A 29 26.89 6.59 -1.66
C ALA A 29 26.31 5.17 -1.83
N VAL A 30 25.57 4.66 -0.85
CA VAL A 30 24.91 3.34 -0.94
C VAL A 30 23.91 3.30 -2.08
N VAL A 31 23.10 4.33 -2.24
CA VAL A 31 22.15 4.44 -3.36
C VAL A 31 22.89 4.48 -4.70
N ALA A 32 23.91 5.34 -4.82
CA ALA A 32 24.70 5.46 -6.04
C ALA A 32 25.40 4.13 -6.42
N VAL A 33 25.99 3.46 -5.44
CA VAL A 33 26.67 2.16 -5.65
C VAL A 33 25.66 1.10 -6.05
N SER A 34 24.45 1.05 -5.44
CA SER A 34 23.43 0.08 -5.81
C SER A 34 22.96 0.28 -7.26
N PHE A 35 22.75 1.52 -7.70
CA PHE A 35 22.44 1.82 -9.11
C PHE A 35 23.59 1.48 -10.05
N LEU A 36 24.83 1.73 -9.65
CA LEU A 36 26.01 1.39 -10.44
C LEU A 36 26.14 -0.14 -10.61
N ILE A 37 25.95 -0.89 -9.53
CA ILE A 37 25.95 -2.36 -9.57
C ILE A 37 24.84 -2.84 -10.50
N MET A 38 23.61 -2.31 -10.36
CA MET A 38 22.51 -2.62 -11.26
C MET A 38 22.88 -2.31 -12.71
N ALA A 39 23.43 -1.14 -13.00
CA ALA A 39 23.82 -0.76 -14.36
C ALA A 39 24.90 -1.64 -14.96
N ILE A 40 25.84 -2.13 -14.15
CA ILE A 40 26.94 -3.01 -14.63
C ILE A 40 26.47 -4.46 -14.83
N PHE A 41 25.77 -5.02 -13.82
CA PHE A 41 25.41 -6.42 -13.83
C PHE A 41 24.14 -6.71 -14.65
N PHE A 42 23.21 -5.76 -14.75
CA PHE A 42 21.97 -5.92 -15.51
C PHE A 42 22.01 -5.24 -16.89
N ARG A 43 23.18 -4.91 -17.41
CA ARG A 43 23.36 -4.38 -18.77
C ARG A 43 22.82 -5.31 -19.86
N ARG A 44 22.79 -6.62 -19.61
CA ARG A 44 22.17 -7.61 -20.49
C ARG A 44 20.83 -7.99 -19.87
N VAL A 45 19.81 -7.19 -20.11
CA VAL A 45 18.45 -7.61 -19.84
C VAL A 45 18.15 -8.76 -20.79
N HIS A 46 18.31 -9.98 -20.32
CA HIS A 46 17.72 -11.13 -20.97
C HIS A 46 16.23 -10.88 -21.02
N ALA A 47 15.60 -11.18 -22.14
CA ALA A 47 14.17 -11.01 -22.25
C ALA A 47 13.48 -11.61 -21.03
N VAL A 48 12.46 -10.95 -20.49
CA VAL A 48 11.73 -11.37 -19.27
C VAL A 48 11.27 -12.83 -19.33
N ALA A 49 11.27 -13.43 -20.53
CA ALA A 49 10.97 -14.83 -20.81
C ALA A 49 12.06 -15.82 -20.33
N ASP A 50 13.31 -15.39 -20.18
CA ASP A 50 14.44 -16.29 -19.87
C ASP A 50 14.69 -16.55 -18.39
N TYR A 51 13.95 -15.87 -17.50
CA TYR A 51 14.06 -16.12 -16.07
C TYR A 51 13.31 -17.39 -15.68
N PRO A 52 13.94 -18.31 -14.91
CA PRO A 52 13.24 -19.47 -14.38
C PRO A 52 12.11 -19.00 -13.46
N ARG A 53 10.88 -19.27 -13.85
CA ARG A 53 9.68 -18.91 -13.08
C ARG A 53 9.17 -20.14 -12.37
N VAL A 54 9.09 -20.07 -11.05
CA VAL A 54 8.39 -21.05 -10.25
C VAL A 54 6.95 -20.58 -10.07
N ASP A 55 6.01 -21.33 -10.65
CA ASP A 55 4.59 -21.04 -10.47
C ASP A 55 4.15 -21.57 -9.09
N LEU A 56 4.23 -20.70 -8.09
CA LEU A 56 3.82 -21.02 -6.72
C LEU A 56 2.34 -21.40 -6.63
N LEU A 57 1.50 -20.93 -7.56
CA LEU A 57 0.06 -21.23 -7.57
C LEU A 57 -0.21 -22.70 -7.96
N ARG A 58 0.74 -23.40 -8.60
CA ARG A 58 0.63 -24.83 -8.88
C ARG A 58 0.96 -25.70 -7.67
N SER A 59 1.61 -25.16 -6.66
CA SER A 59 1.88 -25.85 -5.40
C SER A 59 0.57 -26.09 -4.60
N PRO A 60 0.50 -27.11 -3.72
CA PRO A 60 -0.67 -27.32 -2.87
C PRO A 60 -1.10 -26.10 -2.06
N PRO A 61 -0.19 -25.36 -1.38
CA PRO A 61 -0.56 -24.13 -0.67
C PRO A 61 -1.02 -23.01 -1.63
N GLY A 62 -0.43 -22.89 -2.81
CA GLY A 62 -0.86 -21.90 -3.81
C GLY A 62 -2.27 -22.18 -4.33
N ARG A 63 -2.59 -23.44 -4.61
CA ARG A 63 -3.95 -23.85 -5.00
C ARG A 63 -4.97 -23.60 -3.88
N ALA A 64 -4.59 -23.83 -2.63
CA ALA A 64 -5.44 -23.50 -1.48
C ALA A 64 -5.74 -22.00 -1.43
N LEU A 65 -4.73 -21.12 -1.59
CA LEU A 65 -4.91 -19.67 -1.59
C LEU A 65 -5.84 -19.17 -2.73
N THR A 66 -5.88 -19.88 -3.85
CA THR A 66 -6.77 -19.53 -4.98
C THR A 66 -8.17 -20.13 -4.85
N HIS A 67 -8.42 -21.00 -3.86
CA HIS A 67 -9.73 -21.55 -3.62
C HIS A 67 -10.76 -20.45 -3.34
N PRO A 68 -11.96 -20.49 -3.94
CA PRO A 68 -12.93 -19.38 -3.84
C PRO A 68 -13.33 -19.06 -2.40
N ILE A 69 -13.52 -20.04 -1.55
CA ILE A 69 -13.87 -19.84 -0.13
C ILE A 69 -12.71 -19.14 0.61
N ILE A 70 -11.47 -19.60 0.42
CA ILE A 70 -10.30 -19.02 1.08
C ILE A 70 -10.09 -17.57 0.60
N ARG A 71 -10.30 -17.30 -0.69
CA ARG A 71 -10.23 -15.94 -1.23
C ARG A 71 -11.27 -15.02 -0.59
N VAL A 72 -12.51 -15.48 -0.42
CA VAL A 72 -13.56 -14.69 0.25
C VAL A 72 -13.19 -14.42 1.70
N VAL A 73 -12.71 -15.43 2.42
CA VAL A 73 -12.27 -15.28 3.83
C VAL A 73 -11.10 -14.29 3.93
N LEU A 74 -10.07 -14.42 3.09
CA LEU A 74 -8.92 -13.52 3.11
C LEU A 74 -9.34 -12.07 2.81
N ARG A 75 -10.23 -11.85 1.85
CA ARG A 75 -10.79 -10.53 1.54
C ARG A 75 -11.62 -9.98 2.68
N ALA A 76 -12.44 -10.81 3.32
CA ALA A 76 -13.24 -10.41 4.49
C ALA A 76 -12.34 -10.01 5.67
N VAL A 77 -11.27 -10.77 5.93
CA VAL A 77 -10.27 -10.43 6.95
C VAL A 77 -9.58 -9.10 6.61
N ALA A 78 -9.17 -8.90 5.36
CA ALA A 78 -8.52 -7.66 4.95
C ALA A 78 -9.45 -6.43 5.11
N VAL A 79 -10.74 -6.57 4.77
CA VAL A 79 -11.75 -5.53 5.01
C VAL A 79 -11.97 -5.30 6.50
N ALA A 80 -12.05 -6.34 7.31
CA ALA A 80 -12.18 -6.21 8.76
C ALA A 80 -10.97 -5.48 9.37
N LEU A 81 -9.75 -5.76 8.90
CA LEU A 81 -8.54 -5.05 9.31
C LEU A 81 -8.57 -3.57 8.90
N LEU A 82 -9.05 -3.25 7.70
CA LEU A 82 -9.23 -1.86 7.27
C LEU A 82 -10.23 -1.12 8.17
N ILE A 83 -11.37 -1.75 8.47
CA ILE A 83 -12.36 -1.19 9.40
C ILE A 83 -11.77 -1.02 10.79
N LEU A 84 -11.00 -2.00 11.28
CA LEU A 84 -10.32 -1.93 12.56
C LEU A 84 -9.35 -0.75 12.63
N VAL A 85 -8.55 -0.51 11.59
CA VAL A 85 -7.63 0.64 11.51
C VAL A 85 -8.38 1.95 11.62
N VAL A 86 -9.46 2.11 10.86
CA VAL A 86 -10.28 3.33 10.88
C VAL A 86 -10.97 3.50 12.24
N ALA A 87 -11.58 2.44 12.77
CA ALA A 87 -12.27 2.47 14.05
C ALA A 87 -11.28 2.76 15.21
N ALA A 88 -10.14 2.08 15.23
CA ALA A 88 -9.10 2.32 16.23
C ALA A 88 -8.53 3.74 16.13
N GLY A 89 -8.41 4.29 14.93
CA GLY A 89 -7.95 5.66 14.73
C GLY A 89 -8.88 6.71 15.32
N PHE A 90 -10.19 6.55 15.15
CA PHE A 90 -11.17 7.53 15.66
C PHE A 90 -11.64 7.28 17.09
N PHE A 91 -11.78 6.03 17.49
CA PHE A 91 -12.39 5.65 18.77
C PHE A 91 -11.41 5.01 19.74
N GLY A 92 -10.17 4.72 19.30
CA GLY A 92 -9.14 4.11 20.12
C GLY A 92 -8.36 5.10 20.96
N ASN A 93 -7.26 4.62 21.55
CA ASN A 93 -6.39 5.46 22.36
C ASN A 93 -5.71 6.53 21.47
N PRO A 94 -5.71 7.82 21.84
CA PRO A 94 -5.09 8.88 21.06
C PRO A 94 -3.55 8.80 21.03
N ALA A 95 -2.92 8.10 21.98
CA ALA A 95 -1.48 7.93 22.01
C ALA A 95 -1.03 6.91 20.94
N PRO A 96 -0.12 7.28 20.01
CA PRO A 96 0.29 6.42 18.90
C PRO A 96 0.78 5.04 19.32
N VAL A 97 1.59 4.97 20.38
CA VAL A 97 2.17 3.71 20.89
C VAL A 97 1.15 2.78 21.57
N LYS A 98 -0.04 3.29 21.89
CA LYS A 98 -1.13 2.53 22.51
C LYS A 98 -2.30 2.29 21.56
N ASN A 99 -2.10 2.59 20.27
CA ASN A 99 -3.11 2.43 19.23
C ASN A 99 -2.58 1.52 18.11
N ILE A 100 -3.42 0.62 17.65
CA ILE A 100 -3.03 -0.35 16.60
C ILE A 100 -2.93 0.30 15.20
N ALA A 101 -3.62 1.41 14.96
CA ALA A 101 -3.69 2.02 13.62
C ALA A 101 -2.31 2.40 13.04
N PRO A 102 -1.41 3.10 13.76
CA PRO A 102 -0.09 3.42 13.24
C PRO A 102 0.75 2.16 12.91
N ILE A 103 0.73 1.16 13.79
CA ILE A 103 1.47 -0.09 13.57
C ILE A 103 0.92 -0.85 12.36
N MET A 104 -0.40 -0.91 12.22
CA MET A 104 -1.05 -1.58 11.08
C MET A 104 -0.72 -0.90 9.76
N VAL A 105 -0.76 0.43 9.70
CA VAL A 105 -0.50 1.17 8.46
C VAL A 105 0.99 1.19 8.13
N TRP A 106 1.85 1.62 9.05
CA TRP A 106 3.26 1.86 8.75
C TRP A 106 4.11 0.60 8.76
N ALA A 107 3.93 -0.27 9.74
CA ALA A 107 4.76 -1.47 9.85
C ALA A 107 4.17 -2.66 9.07
N ILE A 108 2.90 -3.01 9.31
CA ILE A 108 2.32 -4.24 8.78
C ILE A 108 1.93 -4.07 7.31
N TRP A 109 1.15 -3.03 6.98
CA TRP A 109 0.70 -2.85 5.61
C TRP A 109 1.81 -2.29 4.72
N TRP A 110 2.43 -1.18 5.07
CA TRP A 110 3.45 -0.56 4.22
C TRP A 110 4.69 -1.42 4.06
N VAL A 111 5.38 -1.69 5.15
CA VAL A 111 6.65 -2.43 5.12
C VAL A 111 6.40 -3.93 4.95
N GLY A 112 5.54 -4.52 5.77
CA GLY A 112 5.28 -5.95 5.77
C GLY A 112 4.70 -6.44 4.45
N MET A 113 3.70 -5.76 3.88
CA MET A 113 3.12 -6.15 2.58
C MET A 113 4.10 -5.96 1.43
N ALA A 114 4.99 -4.94 1.49
CA ALA A 114 6.05 -4.78 0.48
C ALA A 114 6.99 -6.00 0.47
N TYR A 115 7.46 -6.45 1.65
CA TYR A 115 8.27 -7.66 1.75
C TYR A 115 7.54 -8.92 1.29
N VAL A 116 6.29 -9.09 1.71
CA VAL A 116 5.47 -10.23 1.31
C VAL A 116 5.28 -10.26 -0.20
N CYS A 117 4.98 -9.12 -0.83
CA CYS A 117 4.84 -9.03 -2.28
C CYS A 117 6.17 -9.26 -3.02
N ALA A 118 7.28 -8.82 -2.47
CA ALA A 118 8.60 -9.04 -3.07
C ALA A 118 9.03 -10.52 -3.02
N LEU A 119 8.73 -11.23 -1.93
CA LEU A 119 9.15 -12.63 -1.72
C LEU A 119 8.19 -13.65 -2.33
N LEU A 120 6.87 -13.41 -2.22
CA LEU A 120 5.83 -14.38 -2.61
C LEU A 120 5.07 -13.97 -3.88
N GLY A 121 5.34 -12.79 -4.42
CA GLY A 121 4.61 -12.24 -5.55
C GLY A 121 3.42 -11.38 -5.13
N ASN A 122 2.61 -10.92 -6.08
CA ASN A 122 1.57 -9.92 -5.87
C ASN A 122 0.38 -10.44 -5.02
N LEU A 123 0.66 -10.66 -3.72
CA LEU A 123 -0.37 -11.05 -2.75
C LEU A 123 -1.39 -9.93 -2.52
N TRP A 124 -0.97 -8.67 -2.68
CA TRP A 124 -1.88 -7.52 -2.56
C TRP A 124 -3.08 -7.63 -3.48
N ALA A 125 -2.90 -8.07 -4.71
CA ALA A 125 -4.00 -8.27 -5.64
C ALA A 125 -5.05 -9.30 -5.15
N LEU A 126 -4.63 -10.25 -4.29
CA LEU A 126 -5.53 -11.25 -3.71
C LEU A 126 -6.34 -10.70 -2.54
N VAL A 127 -5.68 -9.93 -1.66
CA VAL A 127 -6.24 -9.49 -0.37
C VAL A 127 -6.71 -8.03 -0.34
N ASN A 128 -6.54 -7.27 -1.42
CA ASN A 128 -6.86 -5.85 -1.48
C ASN A 128 -8.27 -5.54 -0.96
N PRO A 129 -8.42 -4.87 0.21
CA PRO A 129 -9.72 -4.62 0.81
C PRO A 129 -10.56 -3.64 -0.01
N LEU A 130 -9.92 -2.70 -0.72
CA LEU A 130 -10.63 -1.70 -1.54
C LEU A 130 -11.30 -2.36 -2.74
N ASP A 131 -10.58 -3.27 -3.43
CA ASP A 131 -11.14 -4.07 -4.52
C ASP A 131 -12.26 -5.01 -4.01
N ALA A 132 -12.08 -5.59 -2.82
CA ALA A 132 -13.07 -6.48 -2.23
C ALA A 132 -14.40 -5.74 -1.94
N VAL A 133 -14.33 -4.59 -1.27
CA VAL A 133 -15.51 -3.77 -0.94
C VAL A 133 -16.22 -3.33 -2.21
N PHE A 134 -15.48 -2.83 -3.20
CA PHE A 134 -16.07 -2.40 -4.47
C PHE A 134 -16.71 -3.56 -5.23
N ALA A 135 -16.07 -4.73 -5.25
CA ALA A 135 -16.61 -5.93 -5.88
C ALA A 135 -17.94 -6.38 -5.24
N TRP A 136 -18.02 -6.33 -3.92
CA TRP A 136 -19.25 -6.66 -3.21
C TRP A 136 -20.35 -5.62 -3.47
N ALA A 137 -20.00 -4.34 -3.46
CA ALA A 137 -20.94 -3.27 -3.82
C ALA A 137 -21.49 -3.44 -5.25
N GLU A 138 -20.60 -3.76 -6.20
CA GLU A 138 -20.94 -4.03 -7.60
C GLU A 138 -21.92 -5.23 -7.73
N GLN A 139 -21.65 -6.30 -7.00
CA GLN A 139 -22.53 -7.49 -6.99
C GLN A 139 -23.90 -7.17 -6.40
N ILE A 140 -23.95 -6.45 -5.29
CA ILE A 140 -25.21 -6.05 -4.65
C ILE A 140 -26.00 -5.13 -5.58
N TYR A 141 -25.33 -4.12 -6.17
CA TYR A 141 -25.95 -3.18 -7.09
C TYR A 141 -26.53 -3.90 -8.33
N ALA A 142 -25.79 -4.80 -8.94
CA ALA A 142 -26.25 -5.57 -10.09
C ALA A 142 -27.46 -6.44 -9.76
N ARG A 143 -27.51 -7.03 -8.56
CA ARG A 143 -28.70 -7.81 -8.11
C ARG A 143 -29.94 -6.94 -7.94
N LEU A 144 -29.78 -5.72 -7.43
CA LEU A 144 -30.89 -4.80 -7.19
C LEU A 144 -31.35 -4.09 -8.47
N HIS A 145 -30.49 -3.93 -9.47
CA HIS A 145 -30.72 -3.16 -10.69
C HIS A 145 -30.66 -4.01 -11.95
N HIS A 146 -31.14 -5.27 -11.89
CA HIS A 146 -31.31 -6.13 -13.06
C HIS A 146 -30.04 -6.33 -13.91
N GLY A 147 -28.87 -6.42 -13.26
CA GLY A 147 -27.60 -6.67 -13.93
C GLY A 147 -26.88 -5.43 -14.46
N THR A 148 -27.36 -4.23 -14.15
CA THR A 148 -26.63 -3.00 -14.53
C THR A 148 -25.32 -2.87 -13.77
N ALA A 149 -24.27 -2.36 -14.44
CA ALA A 149 -22.97 -2.12 -13.81
C ALA A 149 -23.04 -0.90 -12.86
N LEU A 150 -22.35 -0.98 -11.72
CA LEU A 150 -22.19 0.14 -10.80
C LEU A 150 -21.20 1.17 -11.39
N ALA A 151 -20.13 0.71 -12.02
CA ALA A 151 -19.13 1.56 -12.65
C ALA A 151 -19.66 2.21 -13.93
N ARG A 152 -19.33 3.49 -14.13
CA ARG A 152 -19.74 4.26 -15.32
C ARG A 152 -19.00 3.83 -16.59
N GLY A 153 -17.87 3.11 -16.49
CA GLY A 153 -17.12 2.61 -17.63
C GLY A 153 -16.53 3.70 -18.53
N LEU A 154 -16.16 4.85 -17.96
CA LEU A 154 -15.53 5.93 -18.71
C LEU A 154 -14.19 5.46 -19.27
N ARG A 155 -13.84 5.93 -20.47
CA ARG A 155 -12.53 5.66 -21.04
C ARG A 155 -11.44 6.37 -20.23
N TYR A 156 -10.50 5.61 -19.71
CA TYR A 156 -9.29 6.17 -19.11
C TYR A 156 -8.42 6.82 -20.17
N SER A 157 -8.03 8.08 -19.95
CA SER A 157 -7.20 8.80 -20.92
C SER A 157 -5.78 8.25 -20.95
N PRO A 158 -5.26 7.82 -22.12
CA PRO A 158 -3.86 7.37 -22.23
C PRO A 158 -2.84 8.43 -21.83
N ALA A 159 -3.20 9.72 -21.95
CA ALA A 159 -2.34 10.84 -21.55
C ALA A 159 -2.12 10.91 -20.03
N LEU A 160 -3.06 10.41 -19.22
CA LEU A 160 -2.89 10.33 -17.78
C LEU A 160 -1.90 9.23 -17.38
N GLY A 161 -1.80 8.13 -18.16
CA GLY A 161 -0.87 7.04 -17.88
C GLY A 161 -0.87 6.62 -16.41
N ALA A 162 0.30 6.57 -15.78
CA ALA A 162 0.48 6.26 -14.36
C ALA A 162 0.46 7.49 -13.42
N TRP A 163 0.25 8.70 -13.94
CA TRP A 163 0.33 9.93 -13.15
C TRP A 163 -0.53 9.96 -11.88
N PRO A 164 -1.80 9.49 -11.89
CA PRO A 164 -2.59 9.45 -10.65
C PRO A 164 -1.96 8.59 -9.56
N ALA A 165 -1.38 7.45 -9.92
CA ALA A 165 -0.67 6.59 -8.97
C ALA A 165 0.61 7.26 -8.46
N VAL A 166 1.35 7.96 -9.33
CA VAL A 166 2.56 8.73 -8.97
C VAL A 166 2.20 9.83 -7.98
N VAL A 167 1.15 10.60 -8.23
CA VAL A 167 0.70 11.68 -7.31
C VAL A 167 0.30 11.11 -5.96
N LEU A 168 -0.47 10.01 -5.94
CA LEU A 168 -0.86 9.35 -4.69
C LEU A 168 0.36 8.79 -3.94
N PHE A 169 1.33 8.21 -4.64
CA PHE A 169 2.56 7.73 -4.04
C PHE A 169 3.39 8.86 -3.41
N PHE A 170 3.55 9.99 -4.10
CA PHE A 170 4.23 11.16 -3.54
C PHE A 170 3.48 11.77 -2.36
N GLY A 171 2.15 11.82 -2.41
CA GLY A 171 1.32 12.24 -1.28
C GLY A 171 1.51 11.33 -0.06
N PHE A 172 1.58 10.02 -0.28
CA PHE A 172 1.86 9.04 0.76
C PHE A 172 3.28 9.19 1.34
N ALA A 173 4.30 9.31 0.47
CA ALA A 173 5.69 9.51 0.89
C ALA A 173 5.86 10.82 1.67
N TRP A 174 5.17 11.89 1.25
CA TRP A 174 5.14 13.14 1.99
C TRP A 174 4.51 12.98 3.37
N ALA A 175 3.39 12.24 3.45
CA ALA A 175 2.73 11.97 4.73
C ALA A 175 3.60 11.13 5.67
N GLU A 176 4.37 10.18 5.14
CA GLU A 176 5.29 9.35 5.91
C GLU A 176 6.51 10.15 6.42
N LEU A 177 7.13 10.94 5.53
CA LEU A 177 8.47 11.50 5.79
C LEU A 177 8.45 12.93 6.33
N ILE A 178 7.40 13.70 6.04
CA ILE A 178 7.38 15.15 6.30
C ILE A 178 6.25 15.54 7.25
N TRP A 179 5.09 14.87 7.15
CA TRP A 179 3.94 15.25 7.94
C TRP A 179 4.10 14.86 9.42
N ASP A 180 4.22 15.84 10.29
CA ASP A 180 4.46 15.69 11.74
C ASP A 180 3.29 15.03 12.51
N GLN A 181 2.11 14.92 11.89
CA GLN A 181 0.92 14.29 12.47
C GLN A 181 0.71 12.85 11.96
N SER A 182 1.66 12.32 11.20
CA SER A 182 1.52 11.01 10.53
C SER A 182 1.44 9.82 11.49
N ASP A 183 1.84 9.99 12.75
CA ASP A 183 1.74 9.00 13.80
C ASP A 183 0.41 9.08 14.58
N ARG A 184 -0.33 10.20 14.49
CA ARG A 184 -1.59 10.39 15.22
C ARG A 184 -2.71 9.54 14.65
N PRO A 185 -3.34 8.67 15.48
CA PRO A 185 -4.32 7.70 14.99
C PRO A 185 -5.49 8.31 14.23
N ALA A 186 -6.07 9.41 14.71
CA ALA A 186 -7.22 10.06 14.06
C ALA A 186 -6.88 10.66 12.69
N TYR A 187 -5.70 11.29 12.55
CA TYR A 187 -5.27 11.82 11.26
C TYR A 187 -4.94 10.71 10.27
N LEU A 188 -4.33 9.63 10.75
CA LEU A 188 -4.03 8.47 9.93
C LEU A 188 -5.31 7.78 9.44
N ALA A 189 -6.33 7.64 10.30
CA ALA A 189 -7.64 7.15 9.92
C ALA A 189 -8.31 8.04 8.87
N SER A 190 -8.23 9.37 9.03
CA SER A 190 -8.75 10.33 8.07
C SER A 190 -8.04 10.23 6.72
N ALA A 191 -6.72 10.12 6.71
CA ALA A 191 -5.94 9.92 5.49
C ALA A 191 -6.29 8.59 4.80
N THR A 192 -6.47 7.52 5.58
CA THR A 192 -6.91 6.21 5.07
C THR A 192 -8.28 6.31 4.40
N LEU A 193 -9.24 6.99 5.02
CA LEU A 193 -10.58 7.20 4.42
C LEU A 193 -10.51 8.05 3.16
N ALA A 194 -9.69 9.11 3.14
CA ALA A 194 -9.48 9.92 1.96
C ALA A 194 -8.91 9.09 0.80
N TYR A 195 -7.93 8.25 1.07
CA TYR A 195 -7.37 7.32 0.08
C TYR A 195 -8.42 6.31 -0.43
N CYS A 196 -9.25 5.75 0.47
CA CYS A 196 -10.37 4.89 0.09
C CYS A 196 -11.36 5.63 -0.84
N ALA A 197 -11.75 6.85 -0.48
CA ALA A 197 -12.69 7.66 -1.27
C ALA A 197 -12.14 7.96 -2.68
N ILE A 198 -10.88 8.36 -2.78
CA ILE A 198 -10.21 8.62 -4.08
C ILE A 198 -10.20 7.35 -4.93
N THR A 199 -9.78 6.23 -4.34
CA THR A 199 -9.67 4.94 -5.04
C THR A 199 -11.04 4.44 -5.52
N TRP A 200 -12.06 4.46 -4.65
CA TRP A 200 -13.43 4.05 -5.02
C TRP A 200 -14.06 4.99 -6.05
N THR A 201 -13.78 6.29 -5.98
CA THR A 201 -14.20 7.23 -7.03
C THR A 201 -13.58 6.87 -8.38
N GLY A 202 -12.28 6.55 -8.41
CA GLY A 202 -11.64 6.04 -9.61
C GLY A 202 -12.29 4.77 -10.14
N MET A 203 -12.59 3.81 -9.26
CA MET A 203 -13.27 2.56 -9.63
C MET A 203 -14.70 2.80 -10.14
N LEU A 204 -15.44 3.76 -9.56
CA LEU A 204 -16.77 4.15 -10.02
C LEU A 204 -16.75 4.77 -11.42
N LEU A 205 -15.75 5.57 -11.71
CA LEU A 205 -15.63 6.25 -13.01
C LEU A 205 -15.15 5.32 -14.11
N TYR A 206 -14.08 4.58 -13.85
CA TYR A 206 -13.33 3.84 -14.88
C TYR A 206 -13.51 2.32 -14.81
N GLY A 207 -14.01 1.80 -13.69
CA GLY A 207 -14.07 0.36 -13.43
C GLY A 207 -12.86 -0.15 -12.62
N ARG A 208 -12.93 -1.44 -12.25
CA ARG A 208 -11.94 -2.08 -11.35
C ARG A 208 -10.60 -2.44 -12.00
N ARG A 209 -10.50 -2.38 -13.32
CA ARG A 209 -9.33 -2.87 -14.10
C ARG A 209 -8.78 -1.78 -15.03
N THR A 210 -8.63 -0.60 -14.51
CA THR A 210 -7.95 0.48 -15.24
C THR A 210 -6.56 0.70 -14.71
#